data_710931c12c5009b64ad89c09dddc1e55
#
_entry.id   710931c12c5009b64ad89c09dddc1e55
#
_cell.length_a   1.000
_cell.length_b   1.000
_cell.length_c   1.000
_cell.angle_alpha   90.00
_cell.angle_beta   90.00
_cell.angle_gamma   90.00
#
_symmetry.space_group_name_H-M   'P 1'
#
loop_
_entity.id
_entity.type
_entity.pdbx_description
1 polymer ?
#
loop_
_entity_poly.entity_id
_entity_poly.type
_entity_poly.pdbx_seq_one_letter_code
_entity_poly.pdbx_strand_id
1 'polypeptide(L)'
;VSRDLSPREARDRFLSRRKQENTAKTVRSYENRLTRFVEWAEEEQIESMSELTGWDLDEYRAAREATDIAPATLKGQLMSLKQMLDYCASIDVVDSDLPNKVNIPTLTKAEESSDEMLEPEDANSLLEFFRDSGPLFGTPRHAFLEVTWHVGARMSGIRALDLRDFDPDRQTLEFRHRPPTLLKNKEDGERVVGISKPVVRALRTYIARERYDKRDEQGREPLFCGRQGRPSDSTFRAWSYMSTFPCHVTQCPHGNRSETCDYTRRNHASKCPSSRSPHALRTGSITWQLLQGLAIETVADRVNAQPETIRRHYYRATEWEEFEELRADETLKLDIGDFDE
;
A
#
# COMPACT_ATOMS: atom_id res chain seq x y z
N VAL A 1 -7.39 -26.97 -36.89
CA VAL A 1 -7.32 -27.72 -35.63
C VAL A 1 -7.57 -26.71 -34.52
N SER A 2 -8.79 -26.73 -33.92
CA SER A 2 -9.07 -25.98 -32.71
C SER A 2 -8.01 -26.37 -31.66
N ARG A 3 -7.25 -25.40 -31.17
CA ARG A 3 -6.30 -25.61 -30.07
C ARG A 3 -7.10 -25.54 -28.79
N ASP A 4 -7.61 -26.66 -28.37
CA ASP A 4 -8.40 -26.81 -27.18
C ASP A 4 -7.50 -26.69 -25.95
N LEU A 5 -7.83 -25.82 -25.01
CA LEU A 5 -7.13 -25.64 -23.73
C LEU A 5 -8.13 -25.73 -22.58
N SER A 6 -7.82 -26.52 -21.58
CA SER A 6 -8.55 -26.47 -20.32
C SER A 6 -8.40 -25.10 -19.63
N PRO A 7 -9.31 -24.71 -18.73
CA PRO A 7 -9.19 -23.47 -17.96
C PRO A 7 -7.86 -23.34 -17.21
N ARG A 8 -7.32 -24.46 -16.71
CA ARG A 8 -6.02 -24.52 -16.01
C ARG A 8 -4.84 -24.29 -16.97
N GLU A 9 -4.84 -24.92 -18.12
CA GLU A 9 -3.80 -24.74 -19.14
C GLU A 9 -3.80 -23.33 -19.70
N ALA A 10 -4.98 -22.75 -19.94
CA ALA A 10 -5.13 -21.36 -20.40
C ALA A 10 -4.55 -20.37 -19.37
N ARG A 11 -4.87 -20.55 -18.05
CA ARG A 11 -4.27 -19.75 -16.98
C ARG A 11 -2.76 -19.88 -16.96
N ASP A 12 -2.22 -21.08 -16.98
CA ASP A 12 -0.78 -21.31 -16.86
C ASP A 12 -0.02 -20.75 -18.07
N ARG A 13 -0.59 -20.83 -19.26
CA ARG A 13 -0.05 -20.23 -20.46
C ARG A 13 -0.08 -18.69 -20.40
N PHE A 14 -1.18 -18.10 -19.96
CA PHE A 14 -1.28 -16.67 -19.72
C PHE A 14 -0.25 -16.20 -18.70
N LEU A 15 -0.12 -16.87 -17.55
CA LEU A 15 0.87 -16.54 -16.52
C LEU A 15 2.31 -16.65 -17.04
N SER A 16 2.61 -17.65 -17.86
CA SER A 16 3.93 -17.79 -18.49
C SER A 16 4.26 -16.60 -19.39
N ARG A 17 3.28 -16.09 -20.14
CA ARG A 17 3.45 -14.87 -20.93
C ARG A 17 3.68 -13.66 -20.04
N ARG A 18 2.86 -13.50 -18.99
CA ARG A 18 2.96 -12.37 -18.05
C ARG A 18 4.27 -12.34 -17.26
N LYS A 19 4.92 -13.47 -17.02
CA LYS A 19 6.25 -13.54 -16.36
C LYS A 19 7.34 -12.77 -17.12
N GLN A 20 7.22 -12.62 -18.41
CA GLN A 20 8.18 -11.88 -19.24
C GLN A 20 8.03 -10.36 -19.12
N GLU A 21 6.82 -9.88 -18.79
CA GLU A 21 6.45 -8.47 -18.84
C GLU A 21 6.27 -7.86 -17.43
N ASN A 22 6.07 -8.70 -16.42
CA ASN A 22 5.64 -8.26 -15.09
C ASN A 22 6.53 -8.77 -13.96
N THR A 23 6.44 -8.10 -12.81
CA THR A 23 7.13 -8.56 -11.60
C THR A 23 6.54 -9.87 -11.08
N ALA A 24 7.34 -10.69 -10.38
CA ALA A 24 6.87 -11.92 -9.74
C ALA A 24 5.66 -11.68 -8.81
N LYS A 25 5.59 -10.53 -8.15
CA LYS A 25 4.46 -10.15 -7.28
C LYS A 25 3.17 -9.92 -8.10
N THR A 26 3.26 -9.28 -9.25
CA THR A 26 2.13 -9.06 -10.16
C THR A 26 1.64 -10.39 -10.72
N VAL A 27 2.54 -11.26 -11.16
CA VAL A 27 2.19 -12.60 -11.67
C VAL A 27 1.49 -13.43 -10.61
N ARG A 28 1.99 -13.44 -9.37
CA ARG A 28 1.32 -14.12 -8.23
C ARG A 28 -0.06 -13.55 -7.95
N SER A 29 -0.26 -12.24 -8.14
CA SER A 29 -1.58 -11.63 -7.98
C SER A 29 -2.57 -12.12 -9.04
N TYR A 30 -2.16 -12.23 -10.31
CA TYR A 30 -2.96 -12.86 -11.36
C TYR A 30 -3.27 -14.32 -11.03
N GLU A 31 -2.25 -15.09 -10.65
CA GLU A 31 -2.41 -16.49 -10.28
C GLU A 31 -3.48 -16.68 -9.20
N ASN A 32 -3.37 -15.95 -8.07
CA ASN A 32 -4.32 -16.04 -6.96
C ASN A 32 -5.76 -15.66 -7.37
N ARG A 33 -5.92 -14.68 -8.26
CA ARG A 33 -7.24 -14.24 -8.74
C ARG A 33 -7.84 -15.22 -9.72
N LEU A 34 -7.04 -15.72 -10.67
CA LEU A 34 -7.48 -16.65 -11.71
C LEU A 34 -7.69 -18.08 -11.19
N THR A 35 -7.01 -18.46 -10.09
CA THR A 35 -7.24 -19.76 -9.44
C THR A 35 -8.71 -19.95 -9.07
N ARG A 36 -9.39 -18.88 -8.64
CA ARG A 36 -10.84 -18.96 -8.29
C ARG A 36 -11.73 -19.25 -9.50
N PHE A 37 -11.37 -18.72 -10.65
CA PHE A 37 -12.07 -19.05 -11.89
C PHE A 37 -11.81 -20.49 -12.32
N VAL A 38 -10.57 -20.95 -12.25
CA VAL A 38 -10.21 -22.32 -12.61
C VAL A 38 -10.91 -23.33 -11.71
N GLU A 39 -10.90 -23.12 -10.37
CA GLU A 39 -11.60 -23.98 -9.40
C GLU A 39 -13.09 -24.06 -9.73
N TRP A 40 -13.75 -22.93 -9.98
CA TRP A 40 -15.16 -22.88 -10.35
C TRP A 40 -15.44 -23.60 -11.70
N ALA A 41 -14.65 -23.37 -12.73
CA ALA A 41 -14.82 -23.97 -14.04
C ALA A 41 -14.66 -25.51 -13.99
N GLU A 42 -13.74 -26.01 -13.15
CA GLU A 42 -13.56 -27.44 -12.89
C GLU A 42 -14.75 -28.05 -12.14
N GLU A 43 -15.33 -27.31 -11.17
CA GLU A 43 -16.56 -27.72 -10.45
C GLU A 43 -17.77 -27.82 -11.40
N GLU A 44 -17.89 -26.86 -12.33
CA GLU A 44 -18.94 -26.84 -13.38
C GLU A 44 -18.65 -27.78 -14.57
N GLN A 45 -17.58 -28.56 -14.50
CA GLN A 45 -17.19 -29.53 -15.54
C GLN A 45 -16.90 -28.91 -16.91
N ILE A 46 -16.42 -27.67 -16.95
CA ILE A 46 -15.98 -27.00 -18.17
C ILE A 46 -14.59 -27.53 -18.52
N GLU A 47 -14.53 -28.43 -19.50
CA GLU A 47 -13.28 -29.10 -19.90
C GLU A 47 -12.45 -28.22 -20.83
N SER A 48 -13.08 -27.38 -21.64
CA SER A 48 -12.46 -26.57 -22.66
C SER A 48 -12.82 -25.08 -22.56
N MET A 49 -11.83 -24.21 -22.75
CA MET A 49 -12.06 -22.76 -22.86
C MET A 49 -12.93 -22.40 -24.07
N SER A 50 -12.97 -23.22 -25.12
CA SER A 50 -13.78 -23.00 -26.31
C SER A 50 -15.28 -23.19 -26.06
N GLU A 51 -15.67 -23.86 -24.96
CA GLU A 51 -17.06 -24.07 -24.54
C GLU A 51 -17.63 -22.87 -23.80
N LEU A 52 -16.76 -21.98 -23.27
CA LEU A 52 -17.18 -20.83 -22.48
C LEU A 52 -18.08 -19.88 -23.27
N THR A 53 -19.18 -19.53 -22.64
CA THR A 53 -20.17 -18.56 -23.14
C THR A 53 -20.29 -17.35 -22.22
N GLY A 54 -21.04 -16.34 -22.64
CA GLY A 54 -21.37 -15.21 -21.76
C GLY A 54 -22.22 -15.60 -20.56
N TRP A 55 -23.00 -16.70 -20.67
CA TRP A 55 -23.77 -17.27 -19.56
C TRP A 55 -22.85 -17.78 -18.45
N ASP A 56 -21.83 -18.55 -18.80
CA ASP A 56 -20.87 -19.11 -17.82
C ASP A 56 -20.11 -18.00 -17.08
N LEU A 57 -19.79 -16.90 -17.77
CA LEU A 57 -19.16 -15.75 -17.14
C LEU A 57 -20.08 -15.03 -16.14
N ASP A 58 -21.39 -15.00 -16.40
CA ASP A 58 -22.39 -14.43 -15.50
C ASP A 58 -22.61 -15.36 -14.29
N GLU A 59 -22.71 -16.68 -14.48
CA GLU A 59 -22.79 -17.68 -13.41
C GLU A 59 -21.53 -17.63 -12.50
N TYR A 60 -20.33 -17.53 -13.09
CA TYR A 60 -19.11 -17.35 -12.31
C TYR A 60 -19.17 -16.09 -11.44
N ARG A 61 -19.62 -14.97 -12.02
CA ARG A 61 -19.80 -13.73 -11.26
C ARG A 61 -20.77 -13.92 -10.10
N ALA A 62 -21.95 -14.49 -10.36
CA ALA A 62 -22.96 -14.75 -9.34
C ALA A 62 -22.42 -15.66 -8.21
N ALA A 63 -21.69 -16.71 -8.57
CA ALA A 63 -21.04 -17.59 -7.62
C ALA A 63 -20.02 -16.85 -6.74
N ARG A 64 -19.25 -15.89 -7.30
CA ARG A 64 -18.33 -15.07 -6.53
C ARG A 64 -19.03 -14.07 -5.62
N GLU A 65 -20.09 -13.43 -6.07
CA GLU A 65 -20.93 -12.52 -5.27
C GLU A 65 -21.53 -13.24 -4.06
N ALA A 66 -21.96 -14.48 -4.23
CA ALA A 66 -22.51 -15.30 -3.15
C ALA A 66 -21.49 -15.65 -2.02
N THR A 67 -20.19 -15.44 -2.25
CA THR A 67 -19.14 -15.72 -1.22
C THR A 67 -18.84 -14.52 -0.32
N ASP A 68 -19.65 -13.48 -0.32
CA ASP A 68 -19.50 -12.26 0.51
C ASP A 68 -18.11 -11.62 0.43
N ILE A 69 -17.51 -11.61 -0.76
CA ILE A 69 -16.22 -10.94 -0.99
C ILE A 69 -16.41 -9.43 -1.18
N ALA A 70 -15.40 -8.66 -0.75
CA ALA A 70 -15.41 -7.22 -0.97
C ALA A 70 -15.54 -6.87 -2.46
N PRO A 71 -16.37 -5.86 -2.85
CA PRO A 71 -16.60 -5.46 -4.24
C PRO A 71 -15.30 -5.19 -5.03
N ALA A 72 -14.30 -4.57 -4.39
CA ALA A 72 -12.97 -4.35 -4.99
C ALA A 72 -12.22 -5.67 -5.28
N THR A 73 -12.45 -6.72 -4.49
CA THR A 73 -11.86 -8.04 -4.74
C THR A 73 -12.52 -8.70 -5.94
N LEU A 74 -13.85 -8.67 -6.03
CA LEU A 74 -14.61 -9.16 -7.17
C LEU A 74 -14.16 -8.46 -8.46
N LYS A 75 -14.15 -7.12 -8.47
CA LYS A 75 -13.66 -6.33 -9.60
C LYS A 75 -12.27 -6.77 -10.03
N GLY A 76 -11.35 -6.96 -9.08
CA GLY A 76 -9.99 -7.40 -9.37
C GLY A 76 -9.90 -8.81 -9.96
N GLN A 77 -10.77 -9.74 -9.56
CA GLN A 77 -10.87 -11.09 -10.13
C GLN A 77 -11.40 -11.04 -11.56
N LEU A 78 -12.51 -10.34 -11.79
CA LEU A 78 -13.12 -10.19 -13.11
C LEU A 78 -12.21 -9.46 -14.11
N MET A 79 -11.50 -8.41 -13.68
CA MET A 79 -10.49 -7.75 -14.52
C MET A 79 -9.34 -8.69 -14.90
N SER A 80 -8.91 -9.57 -13.99
CA SER A 80 -7.86 -10.54 -14.28
C SER A 80 -8.36 -11.62 -15.24
N LEU A 81 -9.62 -12.06 -15.08
CA LEU A 81 -10.30 -13.00 -15.99
C LEU A 81 -10.42 -12.39 -17.39
N LYS A 82 -10.93 -11.15 -17.51
CA LYS A 82 -11.02 -10.45 -18.80
C LYS A 82 -9.67 -10.42 -19.51
N GLN A 83 -8.58 -10.08 -18.84
CA GLN A 83 -7.24 -10.05 -19.42
C GLN A 83 -6.75 -11.44 -19.89
N MET A 84 -7.13 -12.51 -19.18
CA MET A 84 -6.82 -13.88 -19.61
C MET A 84 -7.66 -14.25 -20.83
N LEU A 85 -8.93 -13.88 -20.87
CA LEU A 85 -9.80 -14.13 -22.02
C LEU A 85 -9.36 -13.30 -23.26
N ASP A 86 -8.94 -12.03 -23.09
CA ASP A 86 -8.34 -11.22 -24.15
C ASP A 86 -7.11 -11.92 -24.76
N TYR A 87 -6.28 -12.51 -23.90
CA TYR A 87 -5.14 -13.32 -24.38
C TYR A 87 -5.60 -14.57 -25.11
N CYS A 88 -6.58 -15.33 -24.58
CA CYS A 88 -7.11 -16.53 -25.21
C CYS A 88 -7.76 -16.23 -26.57
N ALA A 89 -8.49 -15.12 -26.69
CA ALA A 89 -9.04 -14.64 -27.95
C ALA A 89 -7.96 -14.29 -28.96
N SER A 90 -6.86 -13.66 -28.52
CA SER A 90 -5.72 -13.30 -29.41
C SER A 90 -4.98 -14.51 -30.02
N ILE A 91 -5.21 -15.70 -29.49
CA ILE A 91 -4.63 -16.97 -29.97
C ILE A 91 -5.71 -17.96 -30.44
N ASP A 92 -6.92 -17.49 -30.71
CA ASP A 92 -8.06 -18.25 -31.26
C ASP A 92 -8.49 -19.45 -30.38
N VAL A 93 -8.38 -19.34 -29.07
CA VAL A 93 -8.82 -20.36 -28.09
C VAL A 93 -10.26 -20.12 -27.64
N VAL A 94 -10.71 -18.87 -27.60
CA VAL A 94 -12.08 -18.48 -27.29
C VAL A 94 -12.61 -17.52 -28.37
N ASP A 95 -13.94 -17.35 -28.42
CA ASP A 95 -14.56 -16.35 -29.29
C ASP A 95 -14.01 -14.95 -29.02
N SER A 96 -13.77 -14.19 -30.07
CA SER A 96 -13.13 -12.86 -30.02
C SER A 96 -13.96 -11.83 -29.22
N ASP A 97 -15.28 -12.03 -29.10
CA ASP A 97 -16.18 -11.15 -28.33
C ASP A 97 -16.36 -11.59 -26.88
N LEU A 98 -15.95 -12.80 -26.52
CA LEU A 98 -16.14 -13.35 -25.18
C LEU A 98 -15.55 -12.47 -24.06
N PRO A 99 -14.33 -11.86 -24.20
CA PRO A 99 -13.80 -10.96 -23.17
C PRO A 99 -14.70 -9.76 -22.86
N ASN A 100 -15.47 -9.28 -23.82
CA ASN A 100 -16.37 -8.13 -23.67
C ASN A 100 -17.64 -8.50 -22.88
N LYS A 101 -17.96 -9.77 -22.76
CA LYS A 101 -19.09 -10.29 -21.97
C LYS A 101 -18.76 -10.37 -20.47
N VAL A 102 -17.50 -10.15 -20.07
CA VAL A 102 -17.14 -10.05 -18.64
C VAL A 102 -17.70 -8.74 -18.07
N ASN A 103 -18.76 -8.85 -17.29
CA ASN A 103 -19.41 -7.70 -16.66
C ASN A 103 -18.66 -7.27 -15.38
N ILE A 104 -17.81 -6.24 -15.50
CA ILE A 104 -17.00 -5.71 -14.41
C ILE A 104 -17.79 -4.65 -13.63
N PRO A 105 -17.97 -4.79 -12.30
CA PRO A 105 -18.75 -3.83 -11.52
C PRO A 105 -18.07 -2.45 -11.47
N THR A 106 -18.89 -1.40 -11.58
CA THR A 106 -18.47 -0.04 -11.25
C THR A 106 -18.54 0.15 -9.74
N LEU A 107 -17.47 0.61 -9.15
CA LEU A 107 -17.36 0.81 -7.70
C LEU A 107 -17.53 2.29 -7.35
N THR A 108 -18.16 2.56 -6.23
CA THR A 108 -18.13 3.86 -5.57
C THR A 108 -16.75 4.15 -4.99
N LYS A 109 -16.48 5.42 -4.64
CA LYS A 109 -15.20 5.80 -4.00
C LYS A 109 -14.95 5.01 -2.71
N ALA A 110 -15.99 4.80 -1.91
CA ALA A 110 -15.91 4.04 -0.65
C ALA A 110 -15.59 2.54 -0.87
N GLU A 111 -16.12 1.94 -1.94
CA GLU A 111 -15.83 0.54 -2.28
C GLU A 111 -14.43 0.34 -2.91
N GLU A 112 -13.89 1.37 -3.56
CA GLU A 112 -12.56 1.29 -4.19
C GLU A 112 -11.41 1.43 -3.20
N SER A 113 -11.60 2.14 -2.09
CA SER A 113 -10.54 2.44 -1.14
C SER A 113 -11.04 2.34 0.30
N SER A 114 -10.21 1.77 1.16
CA SER A 114 -10.44 1.80 2.60
C SER A 114 -10.23 3.22 3.13
N ASP A 115 -11.12 3.66 4.01
CA ASP A 115 -10.96 4.92 4.75
C ASP A 115 -10.02 4.77 5.96
N GLU A 116 -9.46 3.57 6.16
CA GLU A 116 -8.54 3.31 7.25
C GLU A 116 -7.25 4.11 7.10
N MET A 117 -6.97 4.97 8.07
CA MET A 117 -5.71 5.69 8.19
C MET A 117 -5.22 5.70 9.65
N LEU A 118 -3.97 6.08 9.84
CA LEU A 118 -3.49 6.53 11.14
C LEU A 118 -3.83 8.01 11.24
N GLU A 119 -4.64 8.36 12.25
CA GLU A 119 -5.02 9.75 12.47
C GLU A 119 -3.81 10.60 12.86
N PRO A 120 -3.74 11.89 12.46
CA PRO A 120 -2.61 12.75 12.76
C PRO A 120 -2.30 12.88 14.26
N GLU A 121 -3.32 12.95 15.11
CA GLU A 121 -3.20 13.07 16.56
C GLU A 121 -2.62 11.79 17.17
N ASP A 122 -3.10 10.62 16.71
CA ASP A 122 -2.57 9.30 17.10
C ASP A 122 -1.12 9.15 16.69
N ALA A 123 -0.79 9.57 15.47
CA ALA A 123 0.59 9.53 14.95
C ALA A 123 1.53 10.41 15.79
N ASN A 124 1.09 11.60 16.15
CA ASN A 124 1.84 12.53 16.97
C ASN A 124 2.12 11.93 18.35
N SER A 125 1.08 11.42 19.01
CA SER A 125 1.18 10.76 20.31
C SER A 125 2.12 9.55 20.27
N LEU A 126 2.05 8.73 19.24
CA LEU A 126 2.94 7.58 19.06
C LEU A 126 4.39 8.00 18.82
N LEU A 127 4.62 9.02 17.98
CA LEU A 127 5.97 9.55 17.75
C LEU A 127 6.59 10.13 19.01
N GLU A 128 5.83 10.87 19.80
CA GLU A 128 6.25 11.38 21.12
C GLU A 128 6.60 10.25 22.07
N PHE A 129 5.73 9.24 22.18
CA PHE A 129 5.99 8.05 23.00
C PHE A 129 7.34 7.39 22.66
N PHE A 130 7.63 7.20 21.38
CA PHE A 130 8.91 6.61 20.97
C PHE A 130 10.08 7.56 21.20
N ARG A 131 9.91 8.87 21.00
CA ARG A 131 10.95 9.89 21.17
C ARG A 131 11.35 10.05 22.63
N ASP A 132 10.41 9.92 23.53
CA ASP A 132 10.62 10.09 24.99
C ASP A 132 11.10 8.79 25.65
N SER A 133 10.94 7.65 25.01
CA SER A 133 11.36 6.36 25.52
C SER A 133 12.84 6.08 25.22
N GLY A 134 13.70 6.16 26.17
CA GLY A 134 15.13 5.84 26.01
C GLY A 134 15.40 4.46 25.39
N PRO A 135 14.72 3.38 25.83
CA PRO A 135 14.90 2.04 25.25
C PRO A 135 14.32 1.87 23.83
N LEU A 136 13.25 2.60 23.49
CA LEU A 136 12.57 2.45 22.19
C LEU A 136 13.06 3.45 21.15
N PHE A 137 13.68 4.56 21.58
CA PHE A 137 14.24 5.55 20.69
C PHE A 137 15.31 4.95 19.78
N GLY A 138 15.18 5.16 18.48
CA GLY A 138 16.11 4.63 17.47
C GLY A 138 15.98 3.12 17.22
N THR A 139 14.96 2.44 17.75
CA THR A 139 14.68 1.06 17.35
C THR A 139 14.23 1.00 15.87
N PRO A 140 14.33 -0.17 15.19
CA PRO A 140 13.89 -0.30 13.80
C PRO A 140 12.46 0.15 13.58
N ARG A 141 11.55 -0.13 14.55
CA ARG A 141 10.13 0.25 14.50
C ARG A 141 9.94 1.76 14.60
N HIS A 142 10.66 2.40 15.54
CA HIS A 142 10.63 3.86 15.69
C HIS A 142 11.16 4.55 14.44
N ALA A 143 12.35 4.19 13.98
CA ALA A 143 12.96 4.79 12.79
C ALA A 143 12.09 4.58 11.54
N PHE A 144 11.44 3.41 11.40
CA PHE A 144 10.49 3.14 10.33
C PHE A 144 9.23 4.02 10.43
N LEU A 145 8.65 4.17 11.62
CA LEU A 145 7.49 5.03 11.84
C LEU A 145 7.80 6.49 11.49
N GLU A 146 8.92 7.03 11.99
CA GLU A 146 9.40 8.38 11.70
C GLU A 146 9.53 8.64 10.20
N VAL A 147 10.22 7.75 9.48
CA VAL A 147 10.40 7.89 8.02
C VAL A 147 9.07 7.76 7.30
N THR A 148 8.27 6.76 7.64
CA THR A 148 7.01 6.49 6.94
C THR A 148 6.03 7.65 7.10
N TRP A 149 5.89 8.15 8.32
CA TRP A 149 5.00 9.26 8.62
C TRP A 149 5.45 10.56 7.96
N HIS A 150 6.71 10.92 8.10
CA HIS A 150 7.21 12.19 7.57
C HIS A 150 7.28 12.23 6.03
N VAL A 151 7.59 11.11 5.40
CA VAL A 151 7.78 11.05 3.93
C VAL A 151 6.52 10.65 3.19
N GLY A 152 5.65 9.82 3.79
CA GLY A 152 4.46 9.29 3.14
C GLY A 152 4.76 8.32 1.98
N ALA A 153 5.99 7.82 1.84
CA ALA A 153 6.37 6.94 0.75
C ALA A 153 5.70 5.55 0.86
N ARG A 154 5.53 4.88 -0.29
CA ARG A 154 5.12 3.48 -0.29
C ARG A 154 6.16 2.62 0.43
N MET A 155 5.71 1.60 1.16
CA MET A 155 6.58 0.67 1.90
C MET A 155 7.71 0.10 1.02
N SER A 156 7.43 -0.22 -0.25
CA SER A 156 8.47 -0.71 -1.18
C SER A 156 9.56 0.32 -1.45
N GLY A 157 9.23 1.61 -1.46
CA GLY A 157 10.21 2.69 -1.59
C GLY A 157 11.09 2.79 -0.35
N ILE A 158 10.51 2.76 0.85
CA ILE A 158 11.27 2.78 2.11
C ILE A 158 12.19 1.55 2.20
N ARG A 159 11.68 0.38 1.81
CA ARG A 159 12.47 -0.85 1.76
C ARG A 159 13.64 -0.77 0.76
N ALA A 160 13.50 0.01 -0.32
CA ALA A 160 14.51 0.15 -1.35
C ALA A 160 15.69 1.05 -0.95
N LEU A 161 15.55 1.87 0.09
CA LEU A 161 16.60 2.76 0.56
C LEU A 161 17.86 2.00 0.97
N ASP A 162 19.00 2.47 0.50
CA ASP A 162 20.32 2.05 0.90
C ASP A 162 20.92 3.07 1.90
N LEU A 163 21.93 2.71 2.64
CA LEU A 163 22.58 3.59 3.62
C LEU A 163 23.09 4.90 2.97
N ARG A 164 23.62 4.80 1.75
CA ARG A 164 24.10 5.94 0.95
C ARG A 164 23.01 6.91 0.49
N ASP A 165 21.74 6.52 0.59
CA ASP A 165 20.60 7.35 0.19
C ASP A 165 20.14 8.31 1.32
N PHE A 166 20.73 8.17 2.50
CA PHE A 166 20.49 9.02 3.65
C PHE A 166 21.62 10.03 3.81
N ASP A 167 21.34 11.30 3.58
CA ASP A 167 22.24 12.40 3.87
C ASP A 167 21.76 13.17 5.11
N PRO A 168 22.38 12.93 6.28
CA PRO A 168 21.97 13.58 7.51
C PRO A 168 22.30 15.08 7.58
N ASP A 169 23.28 15.54 6.81
CA ASP A 169 23.72 16.94 6.83
C ASP A 169 22.82 17.80 5.93
N ARG A 170 22.43 17.28 4.80
CA ARG A 170 21.40 17.88 3.93
C ARG A 170 19.97 17.59 4.40
N GLN A 171 19.80 16.69 5.37
CA GLN A 171 18.49 16.24 5.83
C GLN A 171 17.63 15.69 4.69
N THR A 172 18.17 14.77 3.91
CA THR A 172 17.47 14.19 2.75
C THR A 172 17.50 12.67 2.71
N LEU A 173 16.48 12.13 2.03
CA LEU A 173 16.45 10.74 1.58
C LEU A 173 16.31 10.73 0.05
N GLU A 174 17.16 9.94 -0.62
CA GLU A 174 17.11 9.76 -2.07
C GLU A 174 16.43 8.43 -2.41
N PHE A 175 15.34 8.48 -3.15
CA PHE A 175 14.68 7.29 -3.67
C PHE A 175 15.22 7.00 -5.05
N ARG A 176 15.87 5.83 -5.22
CA ARG A 176 16.48 5.39 -6.47
C ARG A 176 15.94 4.02 -6.90
N HIS A 177 15.68 3.87 -8.18
CA HIS A 177 15.23 2.60 -8.75
C HIS A 177 16.43 1.67 -8.95
N ARG A 178 16.51 0.59 -8.17
CA ARG A 178 17.61 -0.39 -8.22
C ARG A 178 17.06 -1.81 -8.17
N PRO A 179 16.94 -2.51 -9.29
CA PRO A 179 16.51 -3.91 -9.27
C PRO A 179 17.38 -4.76 -8.31
N PRO A 180 16.80 -5.77 -7.64
CA PRO A 180 15.40 -6.20 -7.66
C PRO A 180 14.49 -5.45 -6.68
N THR A 181 14.99 -4.45 -5.93
CA THR A 181 14.18 -3.58 -5.06
C THR A 181 13.59 -2.43 -5.86
N LEU A 182 12.42 -2.68 -6.43
CA LEU A 182 11.81 -1.77 -7.39
C LEU A 182 11.04 -0.64 -6.70
N LEU A 183 11.17 0.58 -7.20
CA LEU A 183 10.16 1.62 -7.03
C LEU A 183 8.94 1.30 -7.90
N LYS A 184 7.73 1.68 -7.47
CA LYS A 184 6.50 1.33 -8.21
C LYS A 184 6.50 1.90 -9.62
N ASN A 185 7.00 3.13 -9.79
CA ASN A 185 7.03 3.82 -11.08
C ASN A 185 8.43 3.76 -11.73
N LYS A 186 9.26 2.79 -11.31
CA LYS A 186 10.63 2.62 -11.80
C LYS A 186 11.43 3.94 -11.68
N GLU A 187 12.11 4.33 -12.75
CA GLU A 187 12.92 5.55 -12.86
C GLU A 187 12.08 6.82 -12.64
N ASP A 188 10.83 6.86 -13.10
CA ASP A 188 9.90 7.98 -12.85
C ASP A 188 9.53 8.14 -11.36
N GLY A 189 9.88 7.18 -10.54
CA GLY A 189 9.72 7.22 -9.09
C GLY A 189 10.93 7.75 -8.33
N GLU A 190 12.02 8.08 -9.02
CA GLU A 190 13.23 8.61 -8.41
C GLU A 190 13.02 10.06 -7.96
N ARG A 191 13.48 10.36 -6.76
CA ARG A 191 13.32 11.69 -6.17
C ARG A 191 14.18 11.88 -4.93
N VAL A 192 14.39 13.14 -4.56
CA VAL A 192 14.98 13.53 -3.27
C VAL A 192 13.90 14.11 -2.38
N VAL A 193 13.82 13.65 -1.14
CA VAL A 193 12.82 14.10 -0.18
C VAL A 193 13.51 14.67 1.05
N GLY A 194 13.21 15.92 1.38
CA GLY A 194 13.67 16.55 2.62
C GLY A 194 13.02 15.91 3.84
N ILE A 195 13.79 15.72 4.91
CA ILE A 195 13.34 15.16 6.19
C ILE A 195 13.68 16.09 7.36
N SER A 196 12.85 16.03 8.41
CA SER A 196 13.04 16.87 9.59
C SER A 196 14.15 16.37 10.53
N LYS A 197 14.63 17.25 11.40
CA LYS A 197 15.65 16.91 12.41
C LYS A 197 15.27 15.72 13.30
N PRO A 198 14.03 15.55 13.79
CA PRO A 198 13.62 14.35 14.52
C PRO A 198 13.86 13.06 13.74
N VAL A 199 13.48 13.02 12.46
CA VAL A 199 13.71 11.85 11.57
C VAL A 199 15.20 11.55 11.43
N VAL A 200 16.02 12.59 11.19
CA VAL A 200 17.50 12.45 11.13
C VAL A 200 18.06 11.87 12.43
N ARG A 201 17.60 12.37 13.58
CA ARG A 201 18.05 11.89 14.89
C ARG A 201 17.68 10.43 15.11
N ALA A 202 16.43 10.05 14.78
CA ALA A 202 15.97 8.67 14.89
C ALA A 202 16.77 7.73 13.99
N LEU A 203 17.02 8.11 12.72
CA LEU A 203 17.82 7.32 11.78
C LEU A 203 19.29 7.20 12.23
N ARG A 204 19.93 8.30 12.65
CA ARG A 204 21.32 8.24 13.17
C ARG A 204 21.44 7.31 14.37
N THR A 205 20.48 7.38 15.31
CA THR A 205 20.47 6.49 16.48
C THR A 205 20.24 5.03 16.08
N TYR A 206 19.29 4.80 15.18
CA TYR A 206 19.05 3.46 14.64
C TYR A 206 20.31 2.87 13.97
N ILE A 207 20.96 3.65 13.12
CA ILE A 207 22.17 3.23 12.41
C ILE A 207 23.30 2.90 13.38
N ALA A 208 23.48 3.71 14.42
CA ALA A 208 24.56 3.55 15.38
C ALA A 208 24.34 2.38 16.36
N ARG A 209 23.09 2.04 16.70
CA ARG A 209 22.79 1.12 17.82
C ARG A 209 22.14 -0.19 17.40
N GLU A 210 21.27 -0.16 16.39
CA GLU A 210 20.34 -1.27 16.11
C GLU A 210 20.52 -1.86 14.70
N ARG A 211 21.09 -1.09 13.78
CA ARG A 211 21.29 -1.55 12.41
C ARG A 211 22.37 -2.62 12.35
N TYR A 212 22.03 -3.75 11.71
CA TYR A 212 23.04 -4.77 11.41
C TYR A 212 23.93 -4.33 10.24
N ASP A 213 25.24 -4.52 10.38
CA ASP A 213 26.20 -4.29 9.29
C ASP A 213 26.23 -5.50 8.36
N LYS A 214 25.23 -5.56 7.47
CA LYS A 214 25.04 -6.63 6.48
C LYS A 214 24.72 -6.03 5.13
N ARG A 215 25.18 -6.73 4.10
CA ARG A 215 24.81 -6.43 2.71
C ARG A 215 23.64 -7.31 2.27
N ASP A 216 22.86 -6.83 1.32
CA ASP A 216 21.84 -7.66 0.65
C ASP A 216 22.50 -8.57 -0.41
N GLU A 217 21.68 -9.42 -1.05
CA GLU A 217 22.13 -10.37 -2.09
C GLU A 217 22.80 -9.69 -3.30
N GLN A 218 22.60 -8.37 -3.47
CA GLN A 218 23.22 -7.55 -4.52
C GLN A 218 24.45 -6.78 -4.01
N GLY A 219 24.95 -7.10 -2.81
CA GLY A 219 26.11 -6.46 -2.21
C GLY A 219 25.86 -5.03 -1.71
N ARG A 220 24.60 -4.56 -1.66
CA ARG A 220 24.25 -3.21 -1.21
C ARG A 220 24.04 -3.19 0.31
N GLU A 221 24.20 -2.00 0.88
CA GLU A 221 23.98 -1.74 2.31
C GLU A 221 22.59 -1.15 2.52
N PRO A 222 21.56 -1.95 2.89
CA PRO A 222 20.22 -1.40 3.10
C PRO A 222 20.23 -0.37 4.24
N LEU A 223 19.47 0.72 4.12
CA LEU A 223 19.27 1.67 5.22
C LEU A 223 18.65 0.93 6.41
N PHE A 224 17.53 0.26 6.20
CA PHE A 224 16.96 -0.67 7.18
C PHE A 224 17.56 -2.06 6.95
N CYS A 225 18.30 -2.56 7.95
CA CYS A 225 19.04 -3.81 7.83
C CYS A 225 18.80 -4.71 9.04
N GLY A 226 18.39 -5.94 8.78
CA GLY A 226 18.20 -6.99 9.76
C GLY A 226 19.38 -7.98 9.78
N ARG A 227 19.24 -9.06 10.55
CA ARG A 227 20.27 -10.11 10.68
C ARG A 227 20.65 -10.76 9.34
N GLN A 228 19.74 -10.79 8.38
CA GLN A 228 19.92 -11.39 7.06
C GLN A 228 20.07 -10.35 5.94
N GLY A 229 20.43 -9.12 6.26
CA GLY A 229 20.48 -8.02 5.29
C GLY A 229 19.12 -7.29 5.16
N ARG A 230 18.71 -7.00 3.93
CA ARG A 230 17.48 -6.24 3.65
C ARG A 230 16.23 -6.96 4.15
N PRO A 231 15.42 -6.35 5.05
CA PRO A 231 14.24 -7.00 5.59
C PRO A 231 13.17 -7.27 4.51
N SER A 232 12.40 -8.34 4.72
CA SER A 232 11.29 -8.71 3.85
C SER A 232 10.09 -7.76 4.01
N ASP A 233 9.17 -7.77 3.05
CA ASP A 233 7.89 -7.03 3.13
C ASP A 233 7.10 -7.36 4.40
N SER A 234 7.14 -8.62 4.86
CA SER A 234 6.46 -9.05 6.09
C SER A 234 7.07 -8.42 7.35
N THR A 235 8.39 -8.18 7.36
CA THR A 235 9.06 -7.49 8.46
C THR A 235 8.63 -6.03 8.56
N PHE A 236 8.59 -5.32 7.43
CA PHE A 236 8.12 -3.93 7.40
C PHE A 236 6.65 -3.80 7.80
N ARG A 237 5.79 -4.73 7.35
CA ARG A 237 4.40 -4.80 7.81
C ARG A 237 4.30 -5.01 9.32
N ALA A 238 5.08 -5.95 9.87
CA ALA A 238 5.10 -6.17 11.31
C ALA A 238 5.55 -4.93 12.08
N TRP A 239 6.56 -4.20 11.59
CA TRP A 239 6.98 -2.93 12.20
C TRP A 239 5.86 -1.88 12.18
N SER A 240 5.13 -1.75 11.08
CA SER A 240 3.99 -0.86 10.97
C SER A 240 2.94 -1.16 12.03
N TYR A 241 2.43 -2.38 12.09
CA TYR A 241 1.42 -2.77 13.06
C TYR A 241 1.90 -2.63 14.50
N MET A 242 3.15 -3.08 14.79
CA MET A 242 3.70 -3.01 16.14
C MET A 242 4.04 -1.59 16.60
N SER A 243 4.34 -0.66 15.71
CA SER A 243 4.60 0.75 16.07
C SER A 243 3.32 1.55 16.26
N THR A 244 2.17 1.04 15.84
CA THR A 244 0.88 1.73 15.90
C THR A 244 -0.11 1.09 16.87
N PHE A 245 0.36 0.29 17.82
CA PHE A 245 -0.52 -0.20 18.89
C PHE A 245 -1.03 0.94 19.75
N PRO A 246 -2.34 1.08 19.96
CA PRO A 246 -2.89 2.15 20.79
C PRO A 246 -2.43 2.04 22.25
N CYS A 247 -2.15 0.82 22.72
CA CYS A 247 -1.68 0.58 24.08
C CYS A 247 -0.25 1.07 24.38
N HIS A 248 0.43 1.68 23.41
CA HIS A 248 1.65 2.44 23.66
C HIS A 248 1.37 3.78 24.39
N VAL A 249 0.26 4.42 24.09
CA VAL A 249 -0.05 5.80 24.54
C VAL A 249 -1.31 5.89 25.41
N THR A 250 -2.21 4.90 25.30
CA THR A 250 -3.48 4.88 26.04
C THR A 250 -3.76 3.50 26.64
N GLN A 251 -4.81 3.38 27.45
CA GLN A 251 -5.36 2.07 27.78
C GLN A 251 -5.89 1.39 26.51
N CYS A 252 -5.75 0.06 26.45
CA CYS A 252 -6.22 -0.68 25.30
C CYS A 252 -7.73 -0.48 25.06
N PRO A 253 -8.15 0.07 23.90
CA PRO A 253 -9.57 0.30 23.61
C PRO A 253 -10.38 -1.01 23.47
N HIS A 254 -9.69 -2.16 23.38
CA HIS A 254 -10.29 -3.49 23.29
C HIS A 254 -10.32 -4.22 24.64
N GLY A 255 -10.01 -3.53 25.76
CA GLY A 255 -10.03 -4.11 27.09
C GLY A 255 -8.93 -5.15 27.39
N ASN A 256 -7.94 -5.30 26.51
CA ASN A 256 -6.84 -6.24 26.71
C ASN A 256 -5.72 -5.63 27.54
N ARG A 257 -5.01 -6.45 28.32
CA ARG A 257 -3.76 -6.04 28.96
C ARG A 257 -2.59 -6.28 27.99
N SER A 258 -1.73 -5.26 27.80
CA SER A 258 -0.60 -5.33 26.85
C SER A 258 0.31 -6.53 27.11
N GLU A 259 0.56 -6.89 28.38
CA GLU A 259 1.46 -7.97 28.79
C GLU A 259 0.95 -9.35 28.39
N THR A 260 -0.36 -9.54 28.28
CA THR A 260 -1.02 -10.82 27.98
C THR A 260 -1.73 -10.84 26.65
N CYS A 261 -1.80 -9.72 25.94
CA CYS A 261 -2.49 -9.60 24.67
C CYS A 261 -1.74 -10.39 23.58
N ASP A 262 -2.44 -11.32 22.95
CA ASP A 262 -1.87 -12.13 21.86
C ASP A 262 -1.47 -11.29 20.64
N TYR A 263 -2.12 -10.15 20.44
CA TYR A 263 -1.82 -9.23 19.32
C TYR A 263 -0.48 -8.51 19.46
N THR A 264 0.12 -8.45 20.66
CA THR A 264 1.46 -7.87 20.83
C THR A 264 2.57 -8.74 20.23
N ARG A 265 2.27 -10.01 19.91
CA ARG A 265 3.19 -10.90 19.21
C ARG A 265 3.33 -10.48 17.74
N ARG A 266 4.56 -10.51 17.24
CA ARG A 266 4.90 -10.10 15.87
C ARG A 266 3.98 -10.68 14.79
N ASN A 267 3.68 -11.99 14.87
CA ASN A 267 2.88 -12.68 13.85
C ASN A 267 1.36 -12.40 13.96
N HIS A 268 0.93 -11.79 15.06
CA HIS A 268 -0.46 -11.46 15.33
C HIS A 268 -0.71 -9.94 15.35
N ALA A 269 0.31 -9.13 15.19
CA ALA A 269 0.21 -7.68 15.29
C ALA A 269 -0.85 -7.06 14.35
N SER A 270 -1.03 -7.63 13.16
CA SER A 270 -2.07 -7.23 12.21
C SER A 270 -3.50 -7.60 12.60
N LYS A 271 -3.69 -8.39 13.68
CA LYS A 271 -5.00 -8.77 14.18
C LYS A 271 -5.55 -7.77 15.20
N CYS A 272 -4.71 -6.85 15.72
CA CYS A 272 -5.18 -5.75 16.55
C CYS A 272 -6.01 -4.80 15.70
N PRO A 273 -7.30 -4.57 16.01
CA PRO A 273 -8.17 -3.74 15.16
C PRO A 273 -7.75 -2.28 15.06
N SER A 274 -7.01 -1.78 16.07
CA SER A 274 -6.52 -0.39 16.10
C SER A 274 -5.08 -0.23 15.61
N SER A 275 -4.35 -1.32 15.30
CA SER A 275 -3.04 -1.19 14.67
C SER A 275 -3.20 -0.89 13.16
N ARG A 276 -2.22 -0.21 12.58
CA ARG A 276 -2.34 0.32 11.22
C ARG A 276 -1.33 -0.30 10.25
N SER A 277 -1.83 -0.60 9.07
CA SER A 277 -1.01 -1.11 7.95
C SER A 277 -0.07 -0.04 7.41
N PRO A 278 1.00 -0.40 6.67
CA PRO A 278 1.84 0.60 6.00
C PRO A 278 1.08 1.51 5.03
N HIS A 279 -0.04 1.03 4.49
CA HIS A 279 -0.89 1.84 3.60
C HIS A 279 -1.70 2.86 4.41
N ALA A 280 -2.26 2.46 5.54
CA ALA A 280 -2.97 3.36 6.45
C ALA A 280 -2.05 4.45 7.03
N LEU A 281 -0.77 4.12 7.33
CA LEU A 281 0.23 5.13 7.71
C LEU A 281 0.47 6.12 6.57
N ARG A 282 0.60 5.63 5.35
CA ARG A 282 0.79 6.49 4.17
C ARG A 282 -0.44 7.40 3.95
N THR A 283 -1.66 6.88 4.07
CA THR A 283 -2.88 7.66 3.92
C THR A 283 -2.93 8.79 4.94
N GLY A 284 -2.73 8.49 6.23
CA GLY A 284 -2.68 9.52 7.29
C GLY A 284 -1.56 10.54 7.08
N SER A 285 -0.36 10.08 6.70
CA SER A 285 0.76 10.97 6.39
C SER A 285 0.43 11.96 5.26
N ILE A 286 -0.21 11.51 4.18
CA ILE A 286 -0.59 12.37 3.05
C ILE A 286 -1.64 13.38 3.49
N THR A 287 -2.69 12.93 4.21
CA THR A 287 -3.72 13.81 4.78
C THR A 287 -3.09 14.85 5.70
N TRP A 288 -2.23 14.42 6.62
CA TRP A 288 -1.52 15.33 7.53
C TRP A 288 -0.66 16.36 6.77
N GLN A 289 0.13 15.97 5.77
CA GLN A 289 0.96 16.91 5.00
C GLN A 289 0.10 17.98 4.30
N LEU A 290 -1.07 17.62 3.79
CA LEU A 290 -1.98 18.56 3.15
C LEU A 290 -2.61 19.50 4.18
N LEU A 291 -3.03 19.00 5.35
CA LEU A 291 -3.55 19.82 6.46
C LEU A 291 -2.48 20.78 7.05
N GLN A 292 -1.19 20.42 6.93
CA GLN A 292 -0.09 21.35 7.25
C GLN A 292 0.13 22.43 6.18
N GLY A 293 -0.74 22.52 5.18
CA GLY A 293 -0.71 23.55 4.13
C GLY A 293 0.25 23.27 2.98
N LEU A 294 0.83 22.06 2.85
CA LEU A 294 1.64 21.75 1.69
C LEU A 294 0.77 21.65 0.44
N ALA A 295 1.19 22.32 -0.64
CA ALA A 295 0.51 22.18 -1.93
C ALA A 295 0.46 20.72 -2.38
N ILE A 296 -0.67 20.32 -2.97
CA ILE A 296 -0.89 18.91 -3.36
C ILE A 296 0.16 18.41 -4.36
N GLU A 297 0.68 19.27 -5.22
CA GLU A 297 1.76 18.97 -6.16
C GLU A 297 3.06 18.63 -5.41
N THR A 298 3.38 19.39 -4.37
CA THR A 298 4.54 19.13 -3.50
C THR A 298 4.39 17.79 -2.78
N VAL A 299 3.20 17.51 -2.24
CA VAL A 299 2.93 16.21 -1.59
C VAL A 299 3.00 15.08 -2.62
N ALA A 300 2.45 15.27 -3.83
CA ALA A 300 2.46 14.31 -4.92
C ALA A 300 3.90 13.87 -5.29
N ASP A 301 4.79 14.85 -5.45
CA ASP A 301 6.21 14.62 -5.72
C ASP A 301 6.89 13.87 -4.55
N ARG A 302 6.67 14.32 -3.32
CA ARG A 302 7.24 13.67 -2.11
C ARG A 302 6.86 12.20 -2.00
N VAL A 303 5.58 11.89 -2.23
CA VAL A 303 5.02 10.54 -2.02
C VAL A 303 5.05 9.66 -3.27
N ASN A 304 5.46 10.21 -4.42
CA ASN A 304 5.41 9.58 -5.75
C ASN A 304 3.99 9.07 -6.08
N ALA A 305 3.06 10.01 -6.23
CA ALA A 305 1.69 9.78 -6.67
C ALA A 305 1.23 10.94 -7.56
N GLN A 306 0.18 10.73 -8.36
CA GLN A 306 -0.45 11.82 -9.10
C GLN A 306 -1.41 12.59 -8.18
N PRO A 307 -1.55 13.94 -8.35
CA PRO A 307 -2.49 14.73 -7.55
C PRO A 307 -3.92 14.18 -7.54
N GLU A 308 -4.42 13.71 -8.69
CA GLU A 308 -5.76 13.11 -8.80
C GLU A 308 -5.88 11.83 -7.97
N THR A 309 -4.81 11.02 -7.92
CA THR A 309 -4.74 9.82 -7.08
C THR A 309 -4.80 10.20 -5.59
N ILE A 310 -4.15 11.32 -5.23
CA ILE A 310 -4.18 11.81 -3.84
C ILE A 310 -5.60 12.24 -3.48
N ARG A 311 -6.23 13.11 -4.28
CA ARG A 311 -7.61 13.56 -4.05
C ARG A 311 -8.60 12.42 -3.95
N ARG A 312 -8.45 11.39 -4.79
CA ARG A 312 -9.39 10.26 -4.85
C ARG A 312 -9.20 9.25 -3.73
N HIS A 313 -7.94 8.90 -3.39
CA HIS A 313 -7.66 7.70 -2.61
C HIS A 313 -6.94 7.93 -1.28
N TYR A 314 -6.34 9.10 -1.07
CA TYR A 314 -5.52 9.35 0.10
C TYR A 314 -5.99 10.53 0.95
N TYR A 315 -6.58 11.55 0.37
CA TYR A 315 -7.03 12.70 1.12
C TYR A 315 -8.33 12.37 1.86
N ARG A 316 -8.27 12.36 3.18
CA ARG A 316 -9.36 11.95 4.06
C ARG A 316 -9.79 13.05 5.05
N ALA A 317 -9.28 14.27 4.91
CA ALA A 317 -9.75 15.40 5.69
C ALA A 317 -11.25 15.62 5.45
N THR A 318 -11.96 15.95 6.51
CA THR A 318 -13.34 16.41 6.44
C THR A 318 -13.42 17.83 5.90
N GLU A 319 -14.58 18.25 5.43
CA GLU A 319 -14.79 19.63 4.96
C GLU A 319 -14.54 20.64 6.09
N TRP A 320 -14.80 20.27 7.36
CA TRP A 320 -14.54 21.10 8.53
C TRP A 320 -13.05 21.22 8.83
N GLU A 321 -12.31 20.12 8.82
CA GLU A 321 -10.85 20.13 9.00
C GLU A 321 -10.17 20.95 7.89
N GLU A 322 -10.61 20.81 6.63
CA GLU A 322 -10.12 21.65 5.55
C GLU A 322 -10.42 23.14 5.78
N PHE A 323 -11.61 23.45 6.26
CA PHE A 323 -11.98 24.82 6.53
C PHE A 323 -11.15 25.40 7.68
N GLU A 324 -11.10 24.72 8.81
CA GLU A 324 -10.42 25.20 10.01
C GLU A 324 -8.90 25.35 9.79
N GLU A 325 -8.25 24.35 9.18
CA GLU A 325 -6.79 24.32 9.03
C GLU A 325 -6.26 25.11 7.82
N LEU A 326 -7.05 25.22 6.74
CA LEU A 326 -6.54 25.79 5.49
C LEU A 326 -7.27 27.06 5.01
N ARG A 327 -8.52 27.27 5.40
CA ARG A 327 -9.37 28.31 4.78
C ARG A 327 -9.89 29.35 5.75
N ALA A 328 -9.95 29.07 7.04
CA ALA A 328 -10.50 30.01 8.02
C ALA A 328 -9.76 31.36 7.98
N ASP A 329 -8.44 31.34 8.09
CA ASP A 329 -7.60 32.54 8.02
C ASP A 329 -7.64 33.26 6.66
N GLU A 330 -7.84 32.51 5.58
CA GLU A 330 -7.96 33.10 4.24
C GLU A 330 -9.31 33.78 4.03
N THR A 331 -10.36 33.25 4.66
CA THR A 331 -11.71 33.80 4.61
C THR A 331 -11.77 35.17 5.27
N LEU A 332 -10.97 35.41 6.31
CA LEU A 332 -10.85 36.72 6.96
C LEU A 332 -10.33 37.82 6.01
N LYS A 333 -9.64 37.46 4.95
CA LYS A 333 -9.18 38.40 3.90
C LYS A 333 -10.30 38.88 2.98
N LEU A 334 -11.48 38.24 3.08
CA LEU A 334 -12.67 38.62 2.30
C LEU A 334 -13.57 39.61 3.04
N ASP A 335 -13.09 40.15 4.17
CA ASP A 335 -13.78 41.19 4.89
C ASP A 335 -13.88 42.45 4.05
N ILE A 336 -15.09 42.87 3.70
CA ILE A 336 -15.37 43.99 2.80
C ILE A 336 -15.54 45.28 3.63
N GLY A 337 -15.13 45.28 4.88
CA GLY A 337 -15.22 46.41 5.79
C GLY A 337 -16.58 46.53 6.48
N ASP A 338 -16.57 47.01 7.71
CA ASP A 338 -17.77 47.35 8.44
C ASP A 338 -18.53 48.44 7.68
N PHE A 339 -19.73 48.11 7.25
CA PHE A 339 -20.69 49.16 6.92
C PHE A 339 -21.14 49.75 8.26
N ASP A 340 -20.40 50.77 8.71
CA ASP A 340 -20.87 51.60 9.81
C ASP A 340 -22.24 52.21 9.39
N GLU A 341 -23.31 51.82 10.07
CA GLU A 341 -24.58 52.54 10.07
C GLU A 341 -24.51 53.82 10.92
#